data_5e290381bd1517888a66cc791708a072
#
_entry.id   5e290381bd1517888a66cc791708a072
#
_cell.length_a   1.000
_cell.length_b   1.000
_cell.length_c   1.000
_cell.angle_alpha   90.00
_cell.angle_beta   90.00
_cell.angle_gamma   90.00
#
_symmetry.space_group_name_H-M   'P 1'
#
loop_
_entity.id
_entity.type
_entity.pdbx_description
1 polymer ?
#
loop_
_entity_poly.entity_id
_entity_poly.type
_entity_poly.pdbx_seq_one_letter_code
_entity_poly.pdbx_strand_id
1 'polypeptide(L)'
;MNRQKGVAVILLVASLAVSFPAAASTAFKQGVTGASATKLHLQANQSFLLDTDLDIRRVSIGKPEIADVTVVTPKQLMVTGKAPGETTLIYWTAAGVPTSVDVNVWVENGFRKGLEKIVPGEKFEMSGTPETIILTGSVSSETAQHRLVESAKAYTKNVVNLLAVERVEQVMLQVRVAEVDRNVVKELGFNFLTDGNKTGRGALSPGNAFTPFFGDLRNSDVGNVGPNASFSDAVNLFVAKPGAFPKFAAFIRALDDRGALKVLAEPNLVVSNGAEGKFLAGGEFPVVFNTSSGGSSSTSVVYKEFGVRLNFQPKIAPNGEIHLKIAQEVSELDFANAVILSGFRIPALRSRKAESSLQLADGQTFALAGLIDNKISKQVSKVPLLGDIPILGALFRSTRYQNSETELVILVTPKIVRPMEKGKTPELPTDRVKPEEIDPSMLK
;
A
#
# COMPACT_ATOMS: atom_id res chain seq x y z
N MET A 1 -53.02 -33.13 -1.87
CA MET A 1 -53.32 -34.28 -0.96
C MET A 1 -52.41 -34.11 0.26
N ASN A 2 -53.06 -33.72 1.37
CA ASN A 2 -52.73 -34.00 2.79
C ASN A 2 -51.30 -33.68 3.29
N ARG A 3 -51.08 -33.06 4.42
CA ARG A 3 -51.90 -32.62 5.60
C ARG A 3 -51.04 -31.66 6.42
N GLN A 4 -51.71 -30.60 6.90
CA GLN A 4 -51.28 -29.77 8.02
C GLN A 4 -51.05 -30.63 9.28
N LYS A 5 -50.06 -30.30 10.08
CA LYS A 5 -50.11 -30.42 11.52
C LYS A 5 -49.43 -29.19 12.15
N GLY A 6 -50.28 -28.36 12.71
CA GLY A 6 -49.90 -27.30 13.60
C GLY A 6 -49.50 -27.87 14.97
N VAL A 7 -48.48 -27.26 15.54
CA VAL A 7 -48.19 -27.40 16.99
C VAL A 7 -48.23 -26.00 17.60
N ALA A 8 -49.26 -25.82 18.41
CA ALA A 8 -49.40 -24.66 19.28
C ALA A 8 -48.37 -24.76 20.41
N VAL A 9 -47.51 -23.75 20.55
CA VAL A 9 -46.65 -23.58 21.71
C VAL A 9 -47.28 -22.50 22.58
N ILE A 10 -47.75 -22.92 23.70
CA ILE A 10 -48.33 -22.11 24.80
C ILE A 10 -47.18 -21.31 25.42
N LEU A 11 -47.27 -19.96 25.32
CA LEU A 11 -46.42 -19.03 26.02
C LEU A 11 -46.85 -18.94 27.48
N LEU A 12 -46.09 -19.58 28.37
CA LEU A 12 -46.19 -19.42 29.80
C LEU A 12 -45.35 -18.19 30.19
N VAL A 13 -46.02 -17.07 30.45
CA VAL A 13 -45.39 -15.88 31.02
C VAL A 13 -45.20 -16.10 32.52
N ALA A 14 -43.98 -16.49 32.91
CA ALA A 14 -43.56 -16.49 34.28
C ALA A 14 -42.99 -15.09 34.59
N SER A 15 -43.76 -14.28 35.31
CA SER A 15 -43.31 -13.02 35.92
C SER A 15 -42.33 -13.32 37.04
N LEU A 16 -41.03 -13.20 36.74
CA LEU A 16 -40.00 -13.19 37.79
C LEU A 16 -39.90 -11.76 38.33
N ALA A 17 -40.48 -11.58 39.51
CA ALA A 17 -40.27 -10.38 40.32
C ALA A 17 -38.81 -10.42 40.82
N VAL A 18 -37.94 -9.64 40.18
CA VAL A 18 -36.59 -9.39 40.66
C VAL A 18 -36.69 -8.34 41.74
N SER A 19 -36.69 -8.78 43.00
CA SER A 19 -36.49 -7.93 44.18
C SER A 19 -35.03 -7.46 44.16
N PHE A 20 -34.78 -6.17 43.88
CA PHE A 20 -33.51 -5.52 44.16
C PHE A 20 -33.30 -5.48 45.66
N PRO A 21 -32.20 -6.02 46.19
CA PRO A 21 -31.84 -5.72 47.55
C PRO A 21 -31.41 -4.25 47.61
N ALA A 22 -32.08 -3.47 48.43
CA ALA A 22 -31.63 -2.14 48.81
C ALA A 22 -30.18 -2.26 49.30
N ALA A 23 -29.26 -1.58 48.60
CA ALA A 23 -27.88 -1.48 49.04
C ALA A 23 -27.88 -0.77 50.42
N ALA A 24 -27.82 -1.58 51.45
CA ALA A 24 -27.49 -1.07 52.76
C ALA A 24 -26.09 -0.46 52.68
N SER A 25 -25.99 0.84 52.85
CA SER A 25 -24.73 1.52 53.09
C SER A 25 -24.10 0.93 54.34
N THR A 26 -23.21 -0.07 54.15
CA THR A 26 -22.37 -0.57 55.25
C THR A 26 -21.36 0.52 55.58
N ALA A 27 -21.71 1.35 56.57
CA ALA A 27 -20.73 2.17 57.27
C ALA A 27 -19.69 1.22 57.88
N PHE A 28 -18.50 1.20 57.29
CA PHE A 28 -17.40 0.39 57.82
C PHE A 28 -16.93 1.03 59.13
N LYS A 29 -17.33 0.43 60.24
CA LYS A 29 -16.78 0.75 61.57
C LYS A 29 -15.42 0.06 61.67
N GLN A 30 -14.36 0.81 61.52
CA GLN A 30 -13.02 0.34 61.86
C GLN A 30 -12.65 0.94 63.20
N GLY A 31 -12.83 0.16 64.25
CA GLY A 31 -12.36 0.50 65.62
C GLY A 31 -10.85 0.39 65.66
N VAL A 32 -10.18 1.47 65.93
CA VAL A 32 -8.73 1.54 66.09
C VAL A 32 -8.42 1.55 67.62
N THR A 33 -8.01 0.41 68.11
CA THR A 33 -7.42 0.28 69.46
C THR A 33 -5.91 0.14 69.36
N GLY A 34 -5.18 1.10 69.98
CA GLY A 34 -3.72 1.00 70.20
C GLY A 34 -2.86 1.91 69.43
N ALA A 35 -1.85 2.54 70.04
CA ALA A 35 -0.89 3.47 69.52
C ALA A 35 -0.02 2.86 68.36
N SER A 36 -0.55 2.91 67.18
CA SER A 36 0.18 2.67 65.94
C SER A 36 -0.27 3.75 64.97
N ALA A 37 0.67 4.36 64.24
CA ALA A 37 0.33 5.40 63.26
C ALA A 37 -0.71 4.82 62.27
N THR A 38 -1.97 5.15 62.54
CA THR A 38 -3.06 4.67 61.68
C THR A 38 -3.05 5.49 60.40
N LYS A 39 -2.86 4.86 59.28
CA LYS A 39 -2.96 5.54 57.98
C LYS A 39 -4.42 5.59 57.56
N LEU A 40 -4.93 6.80 57.35
CA LEU A 40 -6.27 7.03 56.83
C LEU A 40 -6.16 7.41 55.34
N HIS A 41 -6.72 6.57 54.47
CA HIS A 41 -6.81 6.85 53.05
C HIS A 41 -8.18 7.42 52.70
N LEU A 42 -8.23 8.63 52.20
CA LEU A 42 -9.46 9.33 51.81
C LEU A 42 -9.45 9.68 50.34
N GLN A 43 -10.62 9.66 49.71
CA GLN A 43 -10.78 10.28 48.41
C GLN A 43 -11.00 11.80 48.57
N ALA A 44 -10.47 12.58 47.62
CA ALA A 44 -10.80 14.01 47.56
C ALA A 44 -12.32 14.20 47.42
N ASN A 45 -12.85 15.20 48.13
CA ASN A 45 -14.28 15.49 48.25
C ASN A 45 -15.12 14.41 49.00
N GLN A 46 -14.47 13.49 49.71
CA GLN A 46 -15.14 12.54 50.61
C GLN A 46 -14.83 12.85 52.04
N SER A 47 -15.81 12.53 52.91
CA SER A 47 -15.69 12.66 54.35
C SER A 47 -15.71 11.29 55.02
N PHE A 48 -14.86 11.09 55.99
CA PHE A 48 -14.76 9.89 56.78
C PHE A 48 -15.02 10.22 58.25
N LEU A 49 -15.82 9.41 58.91
CA LEU A 49 -16.07 9.51 60.35
C LEU A 49 -15.09 8.63 61.11
N LEU A 50 -14.25 9.23 61.90
CA LEU A 50 -13.30 8.58 62.78
C LEU A 50 -13.90 8.56 64.20
N ASP A 51 -14.22 7.37 64.73
CA ASP A 51 -14.69 7.15 66.07
C ASP A 51 -13.51 7.01 67.05
N THR A 52 -13.58 7.66 68.19
CA THR A 52 -12.60 7.58 69.31
C THR A 52 -13.19 7.00 70.56
N ASP A 53 -12.40 6.25 71.31
CA ASP A 53 -12.88 5.63 72.58
C ASP A 53 -13.10 6.63 73.71
N LEU A 54 -12.33 7.73 73.69
CA LEU A 54 -12.32 8.78 74.71
C LEU A 54 -12.74 10.13 74.11
N ASP A 55 -13.28 10.99 74.96
CA ASP A 55 -13.72 12.32 74.56
C ASP A 55 -12.54 13.17 73.98
N ILE A 56 -12.76 13.80 72.90
CA ILE A 56 -11.80 14.65 72.18
C ILE A 56 -11.84 16.05 72.75
N ARG A 57 -10.71 16.56 73.19
CA ARG A 57 -10.55 17.93 73.70
C ARG A 57 -10.03 18.93 72.69
N ARG A 58 -9.14 18.46 71.75
CA ARG A 58 -8.51 19.29 70.76
C ARG A 58 -8.17 18.49 69.57
N VAL A 59 -8.27 19.11 68.39
CA VAL A 59 -7.83 18.57 67.07
C VAL A 59 -6.95 19.57 66.33
N SER A 60 -6.03 19.08 65.54
CA SER A 60 -5.17 19.90 64.67
C SER A 60 -4.84 19.12 63.41
N ILE A 61 -4.84 19.78 62.28
CA ILE A 61 -4.43 19.22 61.02
C ILE A 61 -3.22 19.98 60.48
N GLY A 62 -2.25 19.24 59.93
CA GLY A 62 -0.98 19.84 59.50
C GLY A 62 -1.10 20.73 58.25
N LYS A 63 -1.95 20.32 57.29
CA LYS A 63 -2.21 21.07 56.07
C LYS A 63 -3.70 21.15 55.77
N PRO A 64 -4.40 22.24 56.15
CA PRO A 64 -5.84 22.44 55.96
C PRO A 64 -6.28 22.48 54.47
N GLU A 65 -5.36 22.69 53.55
CA GLU A 65 -5.59 22.66 52.14
C GLU A 65 -5.77 21.24 51.58
N ILE A 66 -5.16 20.22 52.22
CA ILE A 66 -5.25 18.80 51.83
C ILE A 66 -6.45 18.14 52.45
N ALA A 67 -6.65 18.32 53.75
CA ALA A 67 -7.81 17.77 54.48
C ALA A 67 -8.27 18.73 55.54
N ASP A 68 -9.55 18.60 55.90
CA ASP A 68 -10.18 19.35 57.01
C ASP A 68 -10.74 18.41 58.05
N VAL A 69 -10.82 18.86 59.30
CA VAL A 69 -11.34 18.07 60.38
C VAL A 69 -12.36 18.84 61.17
N THR A 70 -13.51 18.23 61.42
CA THR A 70 -14.58 18.81 62.22
C THR A 70 -14.98 17.83 63.32
N VAL A 71 -15.11 18.33 64.55
CA VAL A 71 -15.61 17.52 65.67
C VAL A 71 -17.13 17.46 65.55
N VAL A 72 -17.69 16.28 65.31
CA VAL A 72 -19.15 16.05 65.19
C VAL A 72 -19.79 15.76 66.52
N THR A 73 -19.17 14.90 67.32
CA THR A 73 -19.55 14.60 68.69
C THR A 73 -18.29 14.52 69.58
N PRO A 74 -18.38 14.51 70.88
CA PRO A 74 -17.22 14.38 71.79
C PRO A 74 -16.31 13.18 71.44
N LYS A 75 -16.84 12.16 70.77
CA LYS A 75 -16.10 10.94 70.35
C LYS A 75 -16.00 10.71 68.88
N GLN A 76 -16.42 11.69 68.03
CA GLN A 76 -16.40 11.51 66.59
C GLN A 76 -15.76 12.71 65.92
N LEU A 77 -14.82 12.42 65.04
CA LEU A 77 -14.19 13.35 64.12
C LEU A 77 -14.63 13.07 62.70
N MET A 78 -15.06 14.08 61.99
CA MET A 78 -15.25 13.99 60.55
C MET A 78 -14.01 14.57 59.85
N VAL A 79 -13.32 13.73 59.10
CA VAL A 79 -12.15 14.12 58.29
C VAL A 79 -12.59 14.21 56.85
N THR A 80 -12.45 15.39 56.24
CA THR A 80 -12.83 15.63 54.85
C THR A 80 -11.60 15.85 54.01
N GLY A 81 -11.36 15.03 52.97
CA GLY A 81 -10.31 15.22 51.99
C GLY A 81 -10.67 16.36 51.05
N LYS A 82 -9.84 17.42 50.94
CA LYS A 82 -10.06 18.56 50.03
C LYS A 82 -9.25 18.44 48.75
N ALA A 83 -7.95 18.20 48.87
CA ALA A 83 -7.03 18.11 47.74
C ALA A 83 -6.10 16.90 47.90
N PRO A 84 -5.59 16.33 46.81
CA PRO A 84 -4.67 15.21 46.89
C PRO A 84 -3.35 15.61 47.55
N GLY A 85 -2.85 14.73 48.40
CA GLY A 85 -1.62 14.95 49.15
C GLY A 85 -1.60 14.21 50.47
N GLU A 86 -0.53 14.40 51.22
CA GLU A 86 -0.35 13.80 52.56
C GLU A 86 -0.32 14.87 53.62
N THR A 87 -1.04 14.62 54.73
CA THR A 87 -1.09 15.46 55.90
C THR A 87 -1.24 14.60 57.15
N THR A 88 -1.02 15.18 58.33
CA THR A 88 -1.16 14.47 59.60
C THR A 88 -2.25 15.16 60.41
N LEU A 89 -3.21 14.35 60.88
CA LEU A 89 -4.22 14.71 61.85
C LEU A 89 -3.72 14.37 63.24
N ILE A 90 -3.72 15.31 64.15
CA ILE A 90 -3.40 15.10 65.56
C ILE A 90 -4.63 15.45 66.42
N TYR A 91 -5.06 14.55 67.28
CA TYR A 91 -6.12 14.82 68.25
C TYR A 91 -5.69 14.45 69.66
N TRP A 92 -6.20 15.20 70.64
CA TRP A 92 -5.95 14.99 72.06
C TRP A 92 -7.26 14.56 72.71
N THR A 93 -7.19 13.47 73.40
CA THR A 93 -8.32 12.96 74.18
C THR A 93 -8.34 13.53 75.60
N ALA A 94 -9.40 13.28 76.36
CA ALA A 94 -9.52 13.67 77.79
C ALA A 94 -8.35 13.16 78.66
N ALA A 95 -7.69 12.09 78.30
CA ALA A 95 -6.47 11.56 78.89
C ALA A 95 -5.23 12.38 78.68
N GLY A 96 -5.26 13.41 77.79
CA GLY A 96 -4.12 14.29 77.46
C GLY A 96 -3.07 13.72 76.52
N VAL A 97 -3.22 12.49 76.09
CA VAL A 97 -2.27 11.84 75.15
C VAL A 97 -2.62 12.22 73.73
N PRO A 98 -1.65 12.77 72.96
CA PRO A 98 -1.86 13.03 71.56
C PRO A 98 -1.82 11.73 70.73
N THR A 99 -2.74 11.60 69.82
CA THR A 99 -2.74 10.52 68.79
C THR A 99 -2.58 11.14 67.42
N SER A 100 -1.62 10.63 66.64
CA SER A 100 -1.38 11.07 65.27
C SER A 100 -1.96 10.04 64.28
N VAL A 101 -2.60 10.54 63.25
CA VAL A 101 -3.14 9.77 62.12
C VAL A 101 -2.59 10.37 60.83
N ASP A 102 -1.88 9.57 60.05
CA ASP A 102 -1.41 9.99 58.73
C ASP A 102 -2.60 9.93 57.77
N VAL A 103 -2.96 11.07 57.19
CA VAL A 103 -4.05 11.21 56.24
C VAL A 103 -3.48 11.35 54.83
N ASN A 104 -3.77 10.38 54.02
CA ASN A 104 -3.44 10.39 52.59
C ASN A 104 -4.73 10.61 51.82
N VAL A 105 -4.82 11.76 51.16
CA VAL A 105 -5.93 12.10 50.27
C VAL A 105 -5.54 11.83 48.87
N TRP A 106 -6.28 10.97 48.20
CA TRP A 106 -6.07 10.61 46.81
C TRP A 106 -7.30 10.91 45.97
N VAL A 107 -7.14 11.11 44.67
CA VAL A 107 -8.27 11.25 43.74
C VAL A 107 -8.55 9.88 43.18
N GLU A 108 -9.74 9.33 43.43
CA GLU A 108 -10.14 8.11 42.74
C GLU A 108 -10.28 8.42 41.24
N ASN A 109 -9.39 7.85 40.49
CA ASN A 109 -9.34 8.07 39.06
C ASN A 109 -10.50 7.33 38.37
N GLY A 110 -11.70 7.89 38.39
CA GLY A 110 -12.72 7.60 37.35
C GLY A 110 -12.14 7.77 35.98
N PHE A 111 -11.12 8.62 35.87
CA PHE A 111 -10.26 8.84 34.75
C PHE A 111 -9.44 7.60 34.33
N ARG A 112 -8.76 6.90 35.28
CA ARG A 112 -8.03 5.67 34.96
C ARG A 112 -8.97 4.60 34.39
N LYS A 113 -10.14 4.39 34.99
CA LYS A 113 -11.18 3.49 34.46
C LYS A 113 -11.70 3.94 33.10
N GLY A 114 -11.74 5.24 32.86
CA GLY A 114 -12.06 5.81 31.52
C GLY A 114 -11.01 5.46 30.47
N LEU A 115 -9.73 5.63 30.81
CA LEU A 115 -8.61 5.27 29.94
C LEU A 115 -8.52 3.76 29.67
N GLU A 116 -8.73 2.92 30.68
CA GLU A 116 -8.77 1.45 30.53
C GLU A 116 -9.88 0.99 29.57
N LYS A 117 -11.00 1.71 29.50
CA LYS A 117 -12.06 1.44 28.51
C LYS A 117 -11.69 1.86 27.11
N ILE A 118 -10.86 2.89 26.94
CA ILE A 118 -10.44 3.39 25.64
C ILE A 118 -9.38 2.47 25.01
N VAL A 119 -8.51 1.88 25.84
CA VAL A 119 -7.45 0.96 25.44
C VAL A 119 -7.48 -0.31 26.31
N PRO A 120 -8.44 -1.20 26.09
CA PRO A 120 -8.59 -2.40 26.90
C PRO A 120 -7.40 -3.35 26.72
N GLY A 121 -6.88 -3.86 27.83
CA GLY A 121 -5.76 -4.82 27.83
C GLY A 121 -4.36 -4.24 27.84
N GLU A 122 -4.21 -2.91 27.79
CA GLU A 122 -2.91 -2.26 27.91
C GLU A 122 -2.45 -2.14 29.37
N LYS A 123 -1.14 -2.31 29.59
CA LYS A 123 -0.52 -2.24 30.91
C LYS A 123 0.13 -0.89 31.13
N PHE A 124 -0.61 0.05 31.67
CA PHE A 124 -0.09 1.36 32.00
C PHE A 124 -0.37 1.75 33.46
N GLU A 125 0.51 2.56 33.98
CA GLU A 125 0.36 3.19 35.28
C GLU A 125 0.29 4.70 35.09
N MET A 126 -0.47 5.33 35.96
CA MET A 126 -0.67 6.75 35.94
C MET A 126 -0.32 7.32 37.29
N SER A 127 0.55 8.31 37.32
CA SER A 127 0.96 9.05 38.49
C SER A 127 0.97 10.56 38.22
N GLY A 128 1.11 11.37 39.23
CA GLY A 128 1.24 12.82 39.10
C GLY A 128 0.26 13.62 39.94
N THR A 129 0.09 14.89 39.57
CA THR A 129 -0.79 15.86 40.20
C THR A 129 -1.97 16.18 39.27
N PRO A 130 -3.02 16.90 39.77
CA PRO A 130 -4.12 17.32 38.90
C PRO A 130 -3.71 18.17 37.72
N GLU A 131 -2.54 18.85 37.78
CA GLU A 131 -2.01 19.70 36.72
C GLU A 131 -1.09 18.95 35.77
N THR A 132 -0.46 17.85 36.20
CA THR A 132 0.50 17.08 35.42
C THR A 132 0.29 15.59 35.62
N ILE A 133 -0.03 14.87 34.56
CA ILE A 133 -0.16 13.40 34.54
C ILE A 133 1.09 12.81 33.90
N ILE A 134 1.66 11.80 34.55
CA ILE A 134 2.76 10.99 34.06
C ILE A 134 2.19 9.61 33.72
N LEU A 135 2.31 9.21 32.45
CA LEU A 135 1.93 7.89 31.97
C LEU A 135 3.19 7.03 31.86
N THR A 136 3.21 5.89 32.56
CA THR A 136 4.31 4.91 32.57
C THR A 136 3.78 3.53 32.25
N GLY A 137 4.66 2.61 31.86
CA GLY A 137 4.29 1.23 31.55
C GLY A 137 4.61 0.85 30.10
N SER A 138 3.97 -0.22 29.62
CA SER A 138 4.14 -0.68 28.24
C SER A 138 2.81 -0.80 27.52
N VAL A 139 2.80 -0.40 26.25
CA VAL A 139 1.64 -0.48 25.37
C VAL A 139 1.97 -1.31 24.13
N SER A 140 0.97 -1.99 23.60
CA SER A 140 1.15 -2.94 22.50
C SER A 140 1.48 -2.27 21.18
N SER A 141 1.05 -1.02 20.97
CA SER A 141 1.24 -0.31 19.69
C SER A 141 1.40 1.20 19.87
N GLU A 142 1.98 1.85 18.88
CA GLU A 142 2.10 3.31 18.80
C GLU A 142 0.73 3.99 18.74
N THR A 143 -0.22 3.34 18.07
CA THR A 143 -1.62 3.78 18.01
C THR A 143 -2.28 3.79 19.40
N ALA A 144 -2.04 2.77 20.21
CA ALA A 144 -2.54 2.71 21.60
C ALA A 144 -1.90 3.80 22.47
N GLN A 145 -0.59 4.02 22.34
CA GLN A 145 0.13 5.09 23.01
C GLN A 145 -0.47 6.46 22.69
N HIS A 146 -0.69 6.73 21.40
CA HIS A 146 -1.25 8.00 20.96
C HIS A 146 -2.67 8.22 21.52
N ARG A 147 -3.53 7.20 21.49
CA ARG A 147 -4.88 7.27 22.07
C ARG A 147 -4.86 7.55 23.57
N LEU A 148 -3.96 6.90 24.30
CA LEU A 148 -3.79 7.15 25.74
C LEU A 148 -3.37 8.59 26.02
N VAL A 149 -2.34 9.07 25.33
CA VAL A 149 -1.81 10.42 25.51
C VAL A 149 -2.84 11.50 25.14
N GLU A 150 -3.54 11.36 24.01
CA GLU A 150 -4.57 12.32 23.61
C GLU A 150 -5.78 12.29 24.55
N SER A 151 -6.17 11.12 25.02
CA SER A 151 -7.24 11.02 26.01
C SER A 151 -6.82 11.63 27.36
N ALA A 152 -5.54 11.49 27.76
CA ALA A 152 -5.02 12.11 28.96
C ALA A 152 -4.97 13.65 28.85
N LYS A 153 -4.66 14.20 27.69
CA LYS A 153 -4.67 15.65 27.41
C LYS A 153 -6.06 16.29 27.54
N ALA A 154 -7.13 15.51 27.37
CA ALA A 154 -8.49 16.00 27.60
C ALA A 154 -8.79 16.32 29.07
N TYR A 155 -8.00 15.78 30.00
CA TYR A 155 -8.21 15.95 31.44
C TYR A 155 -7.18 16.89 32.09
N THR A 156 -5.99 17.02 31.53
CA THR A 156 -4.94 17.91 32.05
C THR A 156 -4.16 18.57 30.93
N LYS A 157 -3.63 19.76 31.20
CA LYS A 157 -2.81 20.49 30.23
C LYS A 157 -1.44 19.87 30.03
N ASN A 158 -0.88 19.26 31.07
CA ASN A 158 0.47 18.70 31.03
C ASN A 158 0.43 17.17 31.15
N VAL A 159 0.81 16.47 30.07
CA VAL A 159 0.96 15.02 30.05
C VAL A 159 2.40 14.68 29.73
N VAL A 160 3.06 13.97 30.66
CA VAL A 160 4.39 13.41 30.44
C VAL A 160 4.23 11.95 30.01
N ASN A 161 4.65 11.67 28.78
CA ASN A 161 4.56 10.33 28.21
C ASN A 161 5.87 9.56 28.41
N LEU A 162 5.87 8.55 29.25
CA LEU A 162 6.97 7.61 29.48
C LEU A 162 6.55 6.17 29.16
N LEU A 163 5.53 6.00 28.31
CA LEU A 163 5.07 4.68 27.87
C LEU A 163 6.06 4.07 26.88
N ALA A 164 6.47 2.85 27.15
CA ALA A 164 7.26 2.06 26.19
C ALA A 164 6.34 1.32 25.23
N VAL A 165 6.63 1.39 23.93
CA VAL A 165 5.90 0.61 22.91
C VAL A 165 6.58 -0.75 22.78
N GLU A 166 5.87 -1.82 23.09
CA GLU A 166 6.41 -3.18 23.04
C GLU A 166 6.73 -3.64 21.62
N ARG A 167 5.97 -3.14 20.63
CA ARG A 167 6.10 -3.55 19.23
C ARG A 167 5.96 -2.36 18.30
N VAL A 168 6.96 -2.18 17.46
CA VAL A 168 6.89 -1.22 16.36
C VAL A 168 6.04 -1.84 15.25
N GLU A 169 4.96 -1.18 14.87
CA GLU A 169 4.12 -1.59 13.74
C GLU A 169 4.90 -1.43 12.44
N GLN A 170 4.80 -2.42 11.57
CA GLN A 170 5.40 -2.42 10.24
C GLN A 170 4.31 -2.52 9.19
N VAL A 171 4.54 -1.89 8.06
CA VAL A 171 3.63 -1.95 6.91
C VAL A 171 4.35 -2.62 5.76
N MET A 172 3.77 -3.72 5.29
CA MET A 172 4.14 -4.33 4.02
C MET A 172 3.32 -3.66 2.93
N LEU A 173 3.98 -3.15 1.91
CA LEU A 173 3.33 -2.67 0.71
C LEU A 173 3.52 -3.69 -0.41
N GLN A 174 2.42 -4.18 -0.95
CA GLN A 174 2.39 -4.99 -2.14
C GLN A 174 1.91 -4.12 -3.31
N VAL A 175 2.74 -4.02 -4.34
CA VAL A 175 2.39 -3.30 -5.57
C VAL A 175 2.27 -4.31 -6.70
N ARG A 176 1.28 -4.16 -7.57
CA ARG A 176 1.11 -4.95 -8.79
C ARG A 176 1.03 -4.01 -9.97
N VAL A 177 2.00 -4.15 -10.87
CA VAL A 177 2.03 -3.41 -12.15
C VAL A 177 1.73 -4.42 -13.25
N ALA A 178 0.59 -4.27 -13.89
CA ALA A 178 0.17 -5.13 -14.99
C ALA A 178 -0.01 -4.28 -16.25
N GLU A 179 0.62 -4.69 -17.34
CA GLU A 179 0.51 -4.06 -18.65
C GLU A 179 0.26 -5.12 -19.70
N VAL A 180 -0.62 -4.80 -20.63
CA VAL A 180 -0.90 -5.62 -21.80
C VAL A 180 -0.82 -4.75 -23.03
N ASP A 181 0.12 -5.08 -23.92
CA ASP A 181 0.23 -4.49 -25.26
C ASP A 181 -0.34 -5.47 -26.27
N ARG A 182 -1.27 -5.01 -27.09
CA ARG A 182 -1.84 -5.77 -28.22
C ARG A 182 -1.54 -5.02 -29.51
N ASN A 183 -0.98 -5.70 -30.48
CA ASN A 183 -0.72 -5.16 -31.79
C ASN A 183 -1.37 -6.03 -32.85
N VAL A 184 -2.17 -5.42 -33.71
CA VAL A 184 -2.81 -6.09 -34.84
C VAL A 184 -2.45 -5.32 -36.10
N VAL A 185 -1.78 -6.00 -37.02
CA VAL A 185 -1.43 -5.45 -38.35
C VAL A 185 -2.09 -6.28 -39.43
N LYS A 186 -2.91 -5.64 -40.27
CA LYS A 186 -3.53 -6.29 -41.44
C LYS A 186 -3.17 -5.53 -42.69
N GLU A 187 -2.61 -6.23 -43.65
CA GLU A 187 -2.25 -5.67 -44.96
C GLU A 187 -2.84 -6.52 -46.07
N LEU A 188 -3.42 -5.86 -47.06
CA LEU A 188 -3.86 -6.46 -48.28
C LEU A 188 -3.51 -5.53 -49.44
N GLY A 189 -2.71 -6.03 -50.38
CA GLY A 189 -2.28 -5.26 -51.53
C GLY A 189 -2.09 -6.11 -52.78
N PHE A 190 -2.36 -5.54 -53.93
CA PHE A 190 -2.20 -6.17 -55.23
C PHE A 190 -1.32 -5.28 -56.09
N ASN A 191 -0.32 -5.87 -56.76
CA ASN A 191 0.55 -5.21 -57.72
C ASN A 191 0.49 -5.96 -59.06
N PHE A 192 0.37 -5.23 -60.16
CA PHE A 192 0.32 -5.79 -61.49
C PHE A 192 1.46 -5.25 -62.33
N LEU A 193 2.10 -6.12 -63.08
CA LEU A 193 3.17 -5.77 -64.04
C LEU A 193 2.81 -6.33 -65.40
N THR A 194 2.88 -5.48 -66.40
CA THR A 194 2.75 -5.90 -67.80
C THR A 194 3.97 -5.44 -68.58
N ASP A 195 4.52 -6.28 -69.46
CA ASP A 195 5.59 -5.93 -70.38
C ASP A 195 5.03 -5.94 -71.81
N GLY A 196 4.93 -4.77 -72.44
CA GLY A 196 4.49 -4.58 -73.80
C GLY A 196 5.70 -4.41 -74.73
N ASN A 197 5.78 -5.19 -75.82
CA ASN A 197 6.97 -5.41 -76.67
C ASN A 197 7.47 -4.20 -77.46
N LYS A 198 6.81 -3.07 -77.50
CA LYS A 198 7.30 -1.89 -78.30
C LYS A 198 6.91 -0.54 -77.66
N THR A 199 6.05 -0.45 -76.71
CA THR A 199 5.45 0.82 -76.24
C THR A 199 5.63 1.15 -74.76
N GLY A 200 6.48 0.43 -74.06
CA GLY A 200 6.75 0.77 -72.69
C GLY A 200 6.25 -0.29 -71.67
N ARG A 201 6.91 -0.29 -70.54
CA ARG A 201 6.56 -1.14 -69.37
C ARG A 201 5.43 -0.48 -68.61
N GLY A 202 4.35 -1.18 -68.41
CA GLY A 202 3.26 -0.74 -67.57
C GLY A 202 3.35 -1.42 -66.19
N ALA A 203 3.49 -0.66 -65.13
CA ALA A 203 3.37 -1.16 -63.75
C ALA A 203 2.20 -0.43 -63.10
N LEU A 204 1.25 -1.18 -62.59
CA LEU A 204 0.19 -0.70 -61.76
C LEU A 204 0.46 -1.21 -60.33
N SER A 205 0.95 -0.32 -59.48
CA SER A 205 1.17 -0.58 -58.08
C SER A 205 0.35 0.44 -57.25
N PRO A 206 -0.79 0.08 -56.76
CA PRO A 206 -1.55 0.97 -55.89
C PRO A 206 -0.88 1.07 -54.54
N GLY A 207 -0.15 2.15 -54.35
CA GLY A 207 0.56 2.47 -53.12
C GLY A 207 1.98 1.89 -53.05
N ASN A 208 2.79 2.53 -52.21
CA ASN A 208 4.20 2.24 -51.98
C ASN A 208 4.48 0.88 -51.30
N ALA A 209 3.53 -0.04 -51.35
CA ALA A 209 3.57 -1.24 -50.55
C ALA A 209 4.62 -2.25 -51.03
N PHE A 210 5.01 -2.20 -52.28
CA PHE A 210 6.05 -3.10 -52.81
C PHE A 210 6.46 -2.75 -54.23
N THR A 211 7.69 -2.40 -54.44
CA THR A 211 8.34 -2.54 -55.76
C THR A 211 9.16 -3.81 -55.72
N PRO A 212 8.64 -4.95 -56.23
CA PRO A 212 9.52 -6.06 -56.48
C PRO A 212 10.55 -5.58 -57.50
N PHE A 213 11.83 -5.61 -57.15
CA PHE A 213 12.90 -5.37 -58.08
C PHE A 213 12.96 -6.57 -59.03
N PHE A 214 12.20 -6.51 -60.09
CA PHE A 214 12.37 -7.45 -61.17
C PHE A 214 13.61 -7.00 -61.98
N GLY A 215 14.63 -7.83 -61.96
CA GLY A 215 15.73 -7.71 -62.91
C GLY A 215 15.18 -7.68 -64.32
N ASP A 216 15.97 -7.23 -65.28
CA ASP A 216 15.61 -6.95 -66.63
C ASP A 216 14.73 -8.07 -67.25
N LEU A 217 13.41 -7.80 -67.39
CA LEU A 217 12.46 -8.74 -68.01
C LEU A 217 12.73 -9.00 -69.50
N ARG A 218 13.75 -8.33 -70.10
CA ARG A 218 14.10 -8.43 -71.53
C ARG A 218 14.72 -9.77 -71.88
N ASN A 219 15.41 -10.42 -70.95
CA ASN A 219 16.26 -11.54 -71.24
C ASN A 219 16.09 -12.76 -70.38
N SER A 220 15.13 -12.81 -69.55
CA SER A 220 15.00 -13.92 -68.60
C SER A 220 13.57 -14.45 -68.55
N ASP A 221 13.48 -15.74 -68.55
CA ASP A 221 12.28 -16.43 -68.10
C ASP A 221 11.73 -15.79 -66.84
N VAL A 222 10.43 -15.52 -66.81
CA VAL A 222 9.71 -14.90 -65.68
C VAL A 222 9.88 -15.72 -64.41
N GLY A 223 10.59 -16.83 -64.45
CA GLY A 223 10.92 -17.69 -63.31
C GLY A 223 12.23 -17.38 -62.60
N ASN A 224 13.08 -16.47 -63.13
CA ASN A 224 14.33 -16.14 -62.43
C ASN A 224 14.17 -14.86 -61.61
N VAL A 225 13.50 -14.98 -60.47
CA VAL A 225 13.52 -13.96 -59.42
C VAL A 225 14.95 -13.97 -58.87
N GLY A 226 15.72 -12.95 -59.17
CA GLY A 226 17.12 -12.87 -58.73
C GLY A 226 17.22 -12.99 -57.18
N PRO A 227 18.41 -13.39 -56.67
CA PRO A 227 18.61 -13.71 -55.25
C PRO A 227 18.42 -12.55 -54.26
N ASN A 228 18.06 -11.35 -54.74
CA ASN A 228 17.86 -10.14 -53.96
C ASN A 228 16.39 -9.76 -53.73
N ALA A 229 15.43 -10.64 -54.05
CA ALA A 229 14.06 -10.42 -53.64
C ALA A 229 13.94 -10.67 -52.13
N SER A 230 13.99 -9.64 -51.33
CA SER A 230 13.67 -9.75 -49.92
C SER A 230 12.16 -10.00 -49.79
N PHE A 231 11.81 -11.24 -49.52
CA PHE A 231 10.45 -11.59 -49.12
C PHE A 231 10.24 -11.07 -47.71
N SER A 232 9.21 -10.26 -47.49
CA SER A 232 8.79 -9.88 -46.16
C SER A 232 8.08 -11.09 -45.52
N ASP A 233 7.96 -11.08 -44.18
CA ASP A 233 7.24 -12.12 -43.37
C ASP A 233 5.76 -12.28 -43.73
N ALA A 234 5.25 -11.49 -44.66
CA ALA A 234 3.90 -11.56 -45.20
C ALA A 234 3.75 -12.73 -46.19
N VAL A 235 2.56 -13.30 -46.26
CA VAL A 235 2.22 -14.26 -47.29
C VAL A 235 2.22 -13.54 -48.65
N ASN A 236 3.12 -13.95 -49.54
CA ASN A 236 3.29 -13.39 -50.85
C ASN A 236 2.88 -14.44 -51.89
N LEU A 237 1.91 -14.12 -52.73
CA LEU A 237 1.53 -14.96 -53.86
C LEU A 237 1.98 -14.26 -55.15
N PHE A 238 2.79 -14.94 -55.91
CA PHE A 238 3.24 -14.50 -57.22
C PHE A 238 2.62 -15.34 -58.32
N VAL A 239 1.96 -14.71 -59.27
CA VAL A 239 1.38 -15.36 -60.46
C VAL A 239 1.94 -14.70 -61.71
N ALA A 240 2.59 -15.51 -62.58
CA ALA A 240 3.13 -15.05 -63.82
C ALA A 240 2.70 -15.94 -65.00
N LYS A 241 2.47 -15.35 -66.15
CA LYS A 241 2.21 -16.06 -67.40
C LYS A 241 3.44 -15.96 -68.32
N PRO A 242 4.30 -16.99 -68.39
CA PRO A 242 5.45 -16.99 -69.27
C PRO A 242 5.06 -17.22 -70.70
N GLY A 243 5.78 -16.65 -71.65
CA GLY A 243 5.76 -17.00 -73.07
C GLY A 243 4.63 -16.42 -73.90
N ALA A 244 3.66 -15.72 -73.44
CA ALA A 244 2.59 -15.07 -74.17
C ALA A 244 2.73 -13.54 -74.12
N PHE A 245 2.44 -12.85 -75.29
CA PHE A 245 2.32 -11.39 -75.28
C PHE A 245 0.89 -10.94 -74.95
N PRO A 246 0.70 -9.95 -74.10
CA PRO A 246 1.65 -9.30 -73.17
C PRO A 246 2.04 -10.21 -71.99
N LYS A 247 3.31 -10.14 -71.55
CA LYS A 247 3.76 -10.81 -70.33
C LYS A 247 3.07 -10.15 -69.11
N PHE A 248 2.40 -10.92 -68.30
CA PHE A 248 1.66 -10.45 -67.14
C PHE A 248 2.20 -11.10 -65.87
N ALA A 249 2.41 -10.30 -64.87
CA ALA A 249 2.73 -10.77 -63.52
C ALA A 249 1.86 -10.05 -62.48
N ALA A 250 1.30 -10.80 -61.55
CA ALA A 250 0.54 -10.28 -60.42
C ALA A 250 1.21 -10.70 -59.10
N PHE A 251 1.30 -9.78 -58.21
CA PHE A 251 1.86 -9.99 -56.91
C PHE A 251 0.79 -9.61 -55.84
N ILE A 252 0.44 -10.54 -54.95
CA ILE A 252 -0.52 -10.35 -53.92
C ILE A 252 0.22 -10.45 -52.57
N ARG A 253 0.07 -9.43 -51.74
CA ARG A 253 0.58 -9.41 -50.36
C ARG A 253 -0.60 -9.43 -49.40
N ALA A 254 -0.64 -10.44 -48.54
CA ALA A 254 -1.62 -10.54 -47.47
C ALA A 254 -0.90 -10.81 -46.15
N LEU A 255 -1.19 -10.01 -45.15
CA LEU A 255 -0.65 -10.14 -43.80
C LEU A 255 -1.80 -9.98 -42.78
N ASP A 256 -1.91 -10.90 -41.86
CA ASP A 256 -2.68 -10.73 -40.62
C ASP A 256 -1.74 -11.15 -39.46
N ASP A 257 -1.13 -10.15 -38.83
CA ASP A 257 -0.19 -10.34 -37.73
C ASP A 257 -0.83 -9.84 -36.42
N ARG A 258 -0.73 -10.66 -35.38
CA ARG A 258 -1.27 -10.35 -34.07
C ARG A 258 -0.25 -10.66 -32.99
N GLY A 259 0.25 -9.61 -32.38
CA GLY A 259 1.16 -9.70 -31.26
C GLY A 259 0.47 -9.34 -29.95
N ALA A 260 0.85 -10.02 -28.88
CA ALA A 260 0.46 -9.65 -27.52
C ALA A 260 1.66 -9.79 -26.59
N LEU A 261 1.92 -8.74 -25.81
CA LEU A 261 2.92 -8.71 -24.75
C LEU A 261 2.23 -8.45 -23.43
N LYS A 262 2.55 -9.26 -22.42
CA LYS A 262 2.08 -9.07 -21.04
C LYS A 262 3.27 -8.88 -20.13
N VAL A 263 3.27 -7.77 -19.41
CA VAL A 263 4.27 -7.47 -18.36
C VAL A 263 3.56 -7.51 -17.02
N LEU A 264 4.16 -8.20 -16.05
CA LEU A 264 3.69 -8.24 -14.68
C LEU A 264 4.89 -8.07 -13.74
N ALA A 265 4.82 -7.06 -12.86
CA ALA A 265 5.80 -6.85 -11.80
C ALA A 265 5.07 -6.71 -10.45
N GLU A 266 5.54 -7.45 -9.45
CA GLU A 266 4.94 -7.47 -8.10
C GLU A 266 5.99 -7.21 -7.01
N PRO A 267 6.51 -5.97 -6.86
CA PRO A 267 7.41 -5.66 -5.77
C PRO A 267 6.69 -5.62 -4.42
N ASN A 268 7.34 -6.18 -3.41
CA ASN A 268 6.89 -6.16 -2.03
C ASN A 268 8.01 -5.62 -1.14
N LEU A 269 7.68 -4.74 -0.22
CA LEU A 269 8.64 -4.18 0.73
C LEU A 269 7.96 -3.95 2.07
N VAL A 270 8.68 -4.21 3.16
CA VAL A 270 8.23 -3.99 4.54
C VAL A 270 9.01 -2.82 5.13
N VAL A 271 8.31 -1.87 5.74
CA VAL A 271 8.89 -0.66 6.33
C VAL A 271 8.22 -0.38 7.68
N SER A 272 8.99 0.12 8.64
CA SER A 272 8.47 0.55 9.93
C SER A 272 7.58 1.78 9.79
N ASN A 273 6.58 1.91 10.66
CA ASN A 273 5.68 3.06 10.70
C ASN A 273 6.46 4.38 10.74
N GLY A 274 6.15 5.30 9.80
CA GLY A 274 6.78 6.62 9.66
C GLY A 274 8.14 6.64 8.96
N ALA A 275 8.80 5.50 8.75
CA ALA A 275 10.09 5.41 8.05
C ALA A 275 9.92 5.39 6.52
N GLU A 276 10.96 5.77 5.79
CA GLU A 276 11.01 5.64 4.33
C GLU A 276 11.69 4.32 3.95
N GLY A 277 11.10 3.58 3.02
CA GLY A 277 11.67 2.37 2.45
C GLY A 277 11.92 2.53 0.96
N LYS A 278 13.05 1.97 0.49
CA LYS A 278 13.46 1.98 -0.92
C LYS A 278 13.84 0.57 -1.35
N PHE A 279 13.34 0.18 -2.51
CA PHE A 279 13.62 -1.10 -3.13
C PHE A 279 13.93 -0.88 -4.61
N LEU A 280 14.98 -1.52 -5.10
CA LEU A 280 15.34 -1.57 -6.52
C LEU A 280 15.72 -3.00 -6.88
N ALA A 281 15.02 -3.56 -7.86
CA ALA A 281 15.35 -4.84 -8.48
C ALA A 281 15.57 -4.59 -9.96
N GLY A 282 16.82 -4.60 -10.42
CA GLY A 282 17.18 -4.26 -11.79
C GLY A 282 18.68 -4.33 -12.01
N GLY A 283 19.17 -3.47 -12.86
CA GLY A 283 20.58 -3.33 -13.20
C GLY A 283 20.93 -1.89 -13.57
N GLU A 284 22.14 -1.72 -14.05
CA GLU A 284 22.64 -0.45 -14.56
C GLU A 284 23.17 -0.64 -15.97
N PHE A 285 22.91 0.32 -16.85
CA PHE A 285 23.51 0.31 -18.17
C PHE A 285 24.38 1.54 -18.38
N PRO A 286 25.54 1.39 -19.07
CA PRO A 286 26.46 2.48 -19.31
C PRO A 286 25.98 3.38 -20.44
N VAL A 287 25.96 4.69 -20.19
CA VAL A 287 25.76 5.72 -21.21
C VAL A 287 27.07 6.46 -21.42
N VAL A 288 27.56 6.45 -22.64
CA VAL A 288 28.83 7.06 -23.02
C VAL A 288 28.60 8.50 -23.46
N PHE A 289 29.29 9.44 -22.84
CA PHE A 289 29.31 10.85 -23.22
C PHE A 289 30.69 11.24 -23.76
N ASN A 290 30.74 11.78 -24.94
CA ASN A 290 31.98 12.35 -25.51
C ASN A 290 31.90 13.86 -25.37
N THR A 291 32.80 14.44 -24.60
CA THR A 291 32.96 15.90 -24.49
C THR A 291 34.21 16.32 -25.26
N SER A 292 34.01 17.14 -26.28
CA SER A 292 35.09 17.75 -27.06
C SER A 292 35.23 19.20 -26.62
N SER A 293 36.37 19.56 -26.02
CA SER A 293 36.67 20.94 -25.66
C SER A 293 38.12 21.23 -26.04
N GLY A 294 38.32 22.22 -26.91
CA GLY A 294 39.66 22.76 -27.19
C GLY A 294 40.68 21.80 -27.80
N GLY A 295 40.24 20.79 -28.61
CA GLY A 295 41.13 19.85 -29.27
C GLY A 295 41.43 18.57 -28.51
N SER A 296 40.93 18.42 -27.27
CA SER A 296 40.98 17.19 -26.50
C SER A 296 39.61 16.54 -26.45
N SER A 297 39.52 15.25 -26.78
CA SER A 297 38.30 14.45 -26.66
C SER A 297 38.40 13.63 -25.38
N SER A 298 37.44 13.83 -24.47
CA SER A 298 37.30 13.03 -23.25
C SER A 298 36.03 12.20 -23.31
N THR A 299 36.15 10.92 -23.07
CA THR A 299 35.02 9.98 -22.98
C THR A 299 34.67 9.75 -21.51
N SER A 300 33.45 10.02 -21.12
CA SER A 300 32.89 9.76 -19.78
C SER A 300 31.79 8.71 -19.88
N VAL A 301 31.71 7.82 -18.91
CA VAL A 301 30.66 6.81 -18.81
C VAL A 301 29.85 7.08 -17.56
N VAL A 302 28.53 7.22 -17.74
CA VAL A 302 27.57 7.36 -16.64
C VAL A 302 26.66 6.15 -16.63
N TYR A 303 26.56 5.50 -15.50
CA TYR A 303 25.67 4.36 -15.31
C TYR A 303 24.26 4.85 -14.97
N LYS A 304 23.26 4.32 -15.67
CA LYS A 304 21.86 4.64 -15.43
C LYS A 304 21.11 3.39 -15.00
N GLU A 305 20.47 3.45 -13.82
CA GLU A 305 19.68 2.36 -13.27
C GLU A 305 18.41 2.11 -14.09
N PHE A 306 18.03 0.84 -14.22
CA PHE A 306 16.76 0.38 -14.78
C PHE A 306 16.22 -0.80 -13.98
N GLY A 307 14.94 -1.11 -14.10
CA GLY A 307 14.27 -2.19 -13.41
C GLY A 307 13.02 -1.74 -12.65
N VAL A 308 12.68 -2.47 -11.60
CA VAL A 308 11.53 -2.20 -10.74
C VAL A 308 11.99 -1.44 -9.50
N ARG A 309 11.55 -0.21 -9.34
CA ARG A 309 11.84 0.65 -8.20
C ARG A 309 10.56 0.94 -7.44
N LEU A 310 10.61 0.81 -6.12
CA LEU A 310 9.53 1.12 -5.21
C LEU A 310 10.07 1.93 -4.03
N ASN A 311 9.61 3.15 -3.87
CA ASN A 311 9.87 3.97 -2.70
C ASN A 311 8.54 4.27 -2.03
N PHE A 312 8.45 4.08 -0.71
CA PHE A 312 7.25 4.45 0.01
C PHE A 312 7.51 4.80 1.47
N GLN A 313 6.61 5.60 2.02
CA GLN A 313 6.62 6.00 3.42
C GLN A 313 5.20 5.80 3.98
N PRO A 314 4.98 4.80 4.84
CA PRO A 314 3.70 4.57 5.49
C PRO A 314 3.62 5.36 6.80
N LYS A 315 2.43 5.83 7.16
CA LYS A 315 2.11 6.38 8.48
C LYS A 315 0.76 5.86 8.92
N ILE A 316 0.73 5.07 9.98
CA ILE A 316 -0.51 4.54 10.56
C ILE A 316 -1.16 5.64 11.39
N ALA A 317 -2.39 5.99 11.06
CA ALA A 317 -3.19 6.97 11.78
C ALA A 317 -3.84 6.34 13.04
N PRO A 318 -4.24 7.14 14.03
CA PRO A 318 -4.89 6.63 15.26
C PRO A 318 -6.17 5.83 15.03
N ASN A 319 -6.85 6.05 13.92
CA ASN A 319 -8.04 5.30 13.50
C ASN A 319 -7.71 3.93 12.86
N GLY A 320 -6.42 3.61 12.67
CA GLY A 320 -5.95 2.36 12.06
C GLY A 320 -5.81 2.43 10.52
N GLU A 321 -6.09 3.57 9.89
CA GLU A 321 -5.86 3.78 8.48
C GLU A 321 -4.39 4.07 8.19
N ILE A 322 -3.92 3.66 7.02
CA ILE A 322 -2.54 3.80 6.59
C ILE A 322 -2.46 4.94 5.57
N HIS A 323 -1.85 6.04 5.97
CA HIS A 323 -1.43 7.10 5.05
C HIS A 323 -0.16 6.66 4.35
N LEU A 324 -0.20 6.63 3.03
CA LEU A 324 0.84 6.07 2.21
C LEU A 324 1.33 7.11 1.20
N LYS A 325 2.60 7.50 1.28
CA LYS A 325 3.28 8.23 0.23
C LYS A 325 4.09 7.22 -0.58
N ILE A 326 3.80 7.09 -1.88
CA ILE A 326 4.38 6.07 -2.75
C ILE A 326 4.93 6.69 -4.04
N ALA A 327 6.10 6.21 -4.48
CA ALA A 327 6.67 6.46 -5.79
C ALA A 327 7.11 5.11 -6.38
N GLN A 328 6.45 4.71 -7.47
CA GLN A 328 6.67 3.46 -8.18
C GLN A 328 7.23 3.74 -9.57
N GLU A 329 8.25 2.97 -9.98
CA GLU A 329 8.82 3.01 -11.32
C GLU A 329 9.10 1.58 -11.80
N VAL A 330 8.68 1.29 -13.04
CA VAL A 330 9.09 0.10 -13.78
C VAL A 330 9.75 0.57 -15.06
N SER A 331 11.01 0.19 -15.29
CA SER A 331 11.77 0.59 -16.46
C SER A 331 12.46 -0.59 -17.12
N GLU A 332 12.46 -0.60 -18.42
CA GLU A 332 13.00 -1.66 -19.28
C GLU A 332 13.90 -1.07 -20.38
N LEU A 333 14.92 -1.83 -20.80
CA LEU A 333 15.77 -1.46 -21.92
C LEU A 333 15.07 -1.79 -23.24
N ASP A 334 14.92 -0.79 -24.10
CA ASP A 334 14.32 -0.92 -25.42
C ASP A 334 15.41 -0.88 -26.50
N PHE A 335 15.80 -2.05 -26.98
CA PHE A 335 16.79 -2.20 -28.03
C PHE A 335 16.23 -1.95 -29.44
N ALA A 336 14.90 -1.98 -29.62
CA ALA A 336 14.27 -1.68 -30.91
C ALA A 336 14.43 -0.20 -31.28
N ASN A 337 14.36 0.69 -30.27
CA ASN A 337 14.55 2.12 -30.39
C ASN A 337 15.96 2.58 -30.00
N ALA A 338 16.95 1.69 -30.08
CA ALA A 338 18.33 2.00 -29.70
C ALA A 338 18.96 3.02 -30.72
N VAL A 339 19.75 3.94 -30.15
CA VAL A 339 20.54 4.90 -30.94
C VAL A 339 21.98 4.40 -31.08
N ILE A 340 22.55 4.51 -32.26
CA ILE A 340 23.96 4.21 -32.50
C ILE A 340 24.74 5.52 -32.42
N LEU A 341 25.60 5.63 -31.40
CA LEU A 341 26.47 6.80 -31.21
C LEU A 341 27.92 6.33 -31.15
N SER A 342 28.76 6.86 -32.04
CA SER A 342 30.19 6.52 -32.10
C SER A 342 30.49 5.01 -32.15
N GLY A 343 29.64 4.22 -32.82
CA GLY A 343 29.76 2.78 -32.90
C GLY A 343 29.16 1.98 -31.72
N PHE A 344 28.69 2.66 -30.69
CA PHE A 344 28.01 2.04 -29.56
C PHE A 344 26.49 2.06 -29.73
N ARG A 345 25.85 0.92 -29.53
CA ARG A 345 24.39 0.80 -29.57
C ARG A 345 23.84 1.07 -28.16
N ILE A 346 23.26 2.27 -27.96
CA ILE A 346 22.68 2.70 -26.69
C ILE A 346 21.18 2.43 -26.73
N PRO A 347 20.63 1.53 -25.90
CA PRO A 347 19.21 1.26 -25.87
C PRO A 347 18.43 2.48 -25.35
N ALA A 348 17.20 2.65 -25.78
CA ALA A 348 16.25 3.55 -25.17
C ALA A 348 15.77 2.96 -23.83
N LEU A 349 15.27 3.81 -22.93
CA LEU A 349 14.65 3.39 -21.68
C LEU A 349 13.14 3.62 -21.77
N ARG A 350 12.36 2.54 -21.68
CA ARG A 350 10.91 2.60 -21.54
C ARG A 350 10.58 2.60 -20.05
N SER A 351 9.93 3.63 -19.56
CA SER A 351 9.67 3.82 -18.13
C SER A 351 8.20 4.12 -17.87
N ARG A 352 7.63 3.46 -16.84
CA ARG A 352 6.29 3.69 -16.30
C ARG A 352 6.44 4.12 -14.86
N LYS A 353 5.99 5.34 -14.55
CA LYS A 353 6.15 5.95 -13.23
C LYS A 353 4.80 6.39 -12.70
N ALA A 354 4.59 6.19 -11.40
CA ALA A 354 3.45 6.74 -10.68
C ALA A 354 3.91 7.21 -9.30
N GLU A 355 3.52 8.41 -8.93
CA GLU A 355 3.76 8.98 -7.60
C GLU A 355 2.44 9.54 -7.08
N SER A 356 2.10 9.18 -5.83
CA SER A 356 0.85 9.60 -5.21
C SER A 356 0.92 9.53 -3.69
N SER A 357 -0.02 10.21 -3.05
CA SER A 357 -0.28 10.09 -1.62
C SER A 357 -1.74 9.70 -1.44
N LEU A 358 -1.99 8.62 -0.68
CA LEU A 358 -3.31 8.04 -0.52
C LEU A 358 -3.50 7.48 0.89
N GLN A 359 -4.74 7.22 1.26
CA GLN A 359 -5.12 6.69 2.57
C GLN A 359 -5.98 5.44 2.34
N LEU A 360 -5.59 4.33 2.97
CA LEU A 360 -6.22 3.02 2.80
C LEU A 360 -6.37 2.32 4.14
N ALA A 361 -7.38 1.47 4.24
CA ALA A 361 -7.49 0.52 5.35
C ALA A 361 -6.49 -0.64 5.17
N ASP A 362 -6.20 -1.35 6.27
CA ASP A 362 -5.36 -2.55 6.26
C ASP A 362 -5.90 -3.61 5.28
N GLY A 363 -5.05 -4.08 4.37
CA GLY A 363 -5.40 -5.06 3.33
C GLY A 363 -6.27 -4.54 2.19
N GLN A 364 -6.65 -3.27 2.17
CA GLN A 364 -7.46 -2.68 1.10
C GLN A 364 -6.63 -2.45 -0.16
N THR A 365 -7.13 -2.93 -1.29
CA THR A 365 -6.49 -2.72 -2.60
C THR A 365 -7.10 -1.51 -3.30
N PHE A 366 -6.24 -0.68 -3.89
CA PHE A 366 -6.64 0.49 -4.66
C PHE A 366 -5.86 0.59 -5.97
N ALA A 367 -6.52 1.07 -7.03
CA ALA A 367 -5.88 1.35 -8.30
C ALA A 367 -5.19 2.73 -8.24
N LEU A 368 -3.85 2.72 -8.14
CA LEU A 368 -3.04 3.93 -8.07
C LEU A 368 -3.03 4.69 -9.39
N ALA A 369 -2.88 3.97 -10.50
CA ALA A 369 -2.84 4.53 -11.83
C ALA A 369 -3.37 3.54 -12.86
N GLY A 370 -3.86 4.05 -13.97
CA GLY A 370 -4.30 3.30 -15.13
C GLY A 370 -4.09 4.09 -16.41
N LEU A 371 -3.82 3.39 -17.51
CA LEU A 371 -3.71 3.96 -18.85
C LEU A 371 -4.37 3.01 -19.84
N ILE A 372 -5.17 3.56 -20.71
CA ILE A 372 -5.64 2.88 -21.93
C ILE A 372 -5.25 3.77 -23.09
N ASP A 373 -4.35 3.29 -23.94
CA ASP A 373 -3.93 3.96 -25.18
C ASP A 373 -4.30 3.08 -26.37
N ASN A 374 -5.13 3.59 -27.26
CA ASN A 374 -5.56 2.86 -28.46
C ASN A 374 -5.28 3.72 -29.68
N LYS A 375 -4.36 3.24 -30.52
CA LYS A 375 -3.94 3.89 -31.76
C LYS A 375 -4.39 3.07 -32.94
N ILE A 376 -5.35 3.58 -33.69
CA ILE A 376 -5.83 2.97 -34.91
C ILE A 376 -5.34 3.78 -36.10
N SER A 377 -4.62 3.13 -37.01
CA SER A 377 -4.18 3.69 -38.28
C SER A 377 -4.73 2.88 -39.45
N LYS A 378 -5.43 3.54 -40.34
CA LYS A 378 -5.94 2.93 -41.56
C LYS A 378 -5.46 3.74 -42.72
N GLN A 379 -4.59 3.15 -43.54
CA GLN A 379 -4.08 3.75 -44.79
C GLN A 379 -4.67 2.99 -45.96
N VAL A 380 -5.27 3.73 -46.87
CA VAL A 380 -5.81 3.17 -48.13
C VAL A 380 -5.17 3.92 -49.27
N SER A 381 -4.44 3.21 -50.10
CA SER A 381 -3.84 3.71 -51.36
C SER A 381 -4.58 3.04 -52.50
N LYS A 382 -5.18 3.83 -53.41
CA LYS A 382 -5.99 3.31 -54.50
C LYS A 382 -5.70 4.02 -55.82
N VAL A 383 -5.93 3.31 -56.91
CA VAL A 383 -5.95 3.93 -58.25
C VAL A 383 -7.30 4.67 -58.34
N PRO A 384 -7.27 5.99 -58.67
CA PRO A 384 -8.50 6.76 -58.83
C PRO A 384 -9.46 6.10 -59.84
N LEU A 385 -10.76 6.13 -59.56
CA LEU A 385 -11.86 5.51 -60.30
C LEU A 385 -11.88 3.97 -60.24
N LEU A 386 -10.75 3.28 -60.50
CA LEU A 386 -10.69 1.81 -60.51
C LEU A 386 -10.80 1.21 -59.11
N GLY A 387 -10.19 1.87 -58.15
CA GLY A 387 -10.25 1.42 -56.71
C GLY A 387 -11.61 1.59 -56.07
N ASP A 388 -12.53 2.33 -56.70
CA ASP A 388 -13.88 2.57 -56.17
C ASP A 388 -14.95 1.63 -56.78
N ILE A 389 -14.59 0.81 -57.73
CA ILE A 389 -15.50 -0.15 -58.35
C ILE A 389 -15.92 -1.20 -57.30
N PRO A 390 -17.22 -1.45 -57.12
CA PRO A 390 -17.69 -2.50 -56.24
C PRO A 390 -17.09 -3.87 -56.62
N ILE A 391 -16.63 -4.65 -55.66
CA ILE A 391 -16.02 -5.99 -55.81
C ILE A 391 -14.64 -5.93 -56.48
N LEU A 392 -14.52 -5.39 -57.68
CA LEU A 392 -13.26 -5.33 -58.43
C LEU A 392 -12.26 -4.28 -57.91
N GLY A 393 -12.74 -3.24 -57.24
CA GLY A 393 -11.88 -2.17 -56.70
C GLY A 393 -10.89 -2.66 -55.64
N ALA A 394 -11.14 -3.82 -55.01
CA ALA A 394 -10.18 -4.44 -54.12
C ALA A 394 -8.84 -4.80 -54.76
N LEU A 395 -8.84 -5.10 -56.08
CA LEU A 395 -7.63 -5.39 -56.86
C LEU A 395 -6.83 -4.14 -57.20
N PHE A 396 -7.43 -2.96 -57.10
CA PHE A 396 -6.82 -1.66 -57.44
C PHE A 396 -6.56 -0.77 -56.25
N ARG A 397 -6.60 -1.38 -55.02
CA ARG A 397 -6.30 -0.68 -53.77
C ARG A 397 -5.41 -1.54 -52.85
N SER A 398 -4.55 -0.86 -52.13
CA SER A 398 -3.82 -1.42 -51.01
C SER A 398 -4.38 -0.86 -49.70
N THR A 399 -4.63 -1.72 -48.76
CA THR A 399 -5.12 -1.33 -47.45
C THR A 399 -4.16 -1.84 -46.37
N ARG A 400 -3.70 -0.94 -45.53
CA ARG A 400 -2.94 -1.25 -44.33
C ARG A 400 -3.77 -0.80 -43.14
N TYR A 401 -4.06 -1.71 -42.23
CA TYR A 401 -4.74 -1.45 -40.96
C TYR A 401 -3.80 -1.85 -39.84
N GLN A 402 -3.59 -0.93 -38.90
CA GLN A 402 -2.79 -1.17 -37.71
C GLN A 402 -3.60 -0.70 -36.49
N ASN A 403 -3.73 -1.57 -35.51
CA ASN A 403 -4.29 -1.27 -34.20
C ASN A 403 -3.27 -1.62 -33.14
N SER A 404 -2.85 -0.63 -32.35
CA SER A 404 -1.95 -0.79 -31.20
C SER A 404 -2.71 -0.34 -29.97
N GLU A 405 -2.90 -1.24 -29.03
CA GLU A 405 -3.64 -1.01 -27.78
C GLU A 405 -2.74 -1.37 -26.61
N THR A 406 -2.56 -0.41 -25.69
CA THR A 406 -1.81 -0.59 -24.45
C THR A 406 -2.75 -0.33 -23.29
N GLU A 407 -2.88 -1.32 -22.41
CA GLU A 407 -3.60 -1.22 -21.16
C GLU A 407 -2.60 -1.35 -20.00
N LEU A 408 -2.53 -0.35 -19.11
CA LEU A 408 -1.69 -0.36 -17.91
C LEU A 408 -2.56 -0.18 -16.67
N VAL A 409 -2.32 -0.97 -15.63
CA VAL A 409 -2.92 -0.83 -14.31
C VAL A 409 -1.85 -1.00 -13.24
N ILE A 410 -1.85 -0.09 -12.26
CA ILE A 410 -1.00 -0.17 -11.07
C ILE A 410 -1.91 -0.27 -9.85
N LEU A 411 -1.83 -1.40 -9.14
CA LEU A 411 -2.59 -1.66 -7.92
C LEU A 411 -1.66 -1.60 -6.72
N VAL A 412 -2.16 -1.10 -5.59
CA VAL A 412 -1.43 -1.04 -4.33
C VAL A 412 -2.28 -1.63 -3.20
N THR A 413 -1.62 -2.38 -2.31
CA THR A 413 -2.26 -3.02 -1.16
C THR A 413 -1.32 -2.92 0.03
N PRO A 414 -1.54 -1.99 0.97
CA PRO A 414 -0.81 -1.95 2.22
C PRO A 414 -1.35 -3.00 3.19
N LYS A 415 -0.48 -3.58 4.01
CA LYS A 415 -0.84 -4.55 5.04
C LYS A 415 0.01 -4.33 6.28
N ILE A 416 -0.62 -4.22 7.44
CA ILE A 416 0.08 -4.17 8.73
C ILE A 416 0.61 -5.57 9.03
N VAL A 417 1.92 -5.68 9.21
CA VAL A 417 2.59 -6.96 9.45
C VAL A 417 3.37 -6.93 10.75
N ARG A 418 3.56 -8.11 11.32
CA ARG A 418 4.35 -8.31 12.53
C ARG A 418 5.58 -9.15 12.18
N PRO A 419 6.72 -8.92 12.84
CA PRO A 419 7.88 -9.78 12.70
C PRO A 419 7.51 -11.23 13.03
N MET A 420 8.13 -12.17 12.33
CA MET A 420 7.97 -13.59 12.62
C MET A 420 8.51 -13.93 14.02
N GLU A 421 7.95 -14.97 14.60
CA GLU A 421 8.42 -15.48 15.89
C GLU A 421 9.90 -15.89 15.80
N LYS A 422 10.64 -15.65 16.89
CA LYS A 422 12.07 -15.99 16.98
C LYS A 422 12.27 -17.48 16.70
N GLY A 423 13.10 -17.79 15.70
CA GLY A 423 13.42 -19.17 15.31
C GLY A 423 12.58 -19.74 14.15
N LYS A 424 11.58 -19.02 13.63
CA LYS A 424 10.87 -19.38 12.39
C LYS A 424 11.52 -18.67 11.20
N THR A 425 12.04 -19.44 10.25
CA THR A 425 12.56 -18.93 8.98
C THR A 425 11.59 -19.32 7.88
N PRO A 426 11.16 -18.41 6.98
CA PRO A 426 10.34 -18.76 5.83
C PRO A 426 11.15 -19.62 4.85
N GLU A 427 10.47 -20.46 4.09
CA GLU A 427 11.07 -21.18 2.97
C GLU A 427 11.57 -20.17 1.92
N LEU A 428 12.81 -20.33 1.52
CA LEU A 428 13.39 -19.51 0.45
C LEU A 428 12.97 -20.06 -0.92
N PRO A 429 12.84 -19.20 -1.95
CA PRO A 429 12.61 -19.67 -3.32
C PRO A 429 13.64 -20.69 -3.80
N THR A 430 14.88 -20.57 -3.31
CA THR A 430 16.00 -21.51 -3.58
C THR A 430 15.79 -22.88 -2.98
N ASP A 431 15.03 -22.99 -1.90
CA ASP A 431 14.77 -24.28 -1.23
C ASP A 431 13.81 -25.17 -2.03
N ARG A 432 13.05 -24.55 -2.97
CA ARG A 432 12.11 -25.23 -3.85
C ARG A 432 12.77 -25.80 -5.11
N VAL A 433 13.93 -25.28 -5.48
CA VAL A 433 14.67 -25.75 -6.66
C VAL A 433 15.57 -26.88 -6.23
N LYS A 434 15.21 -28.12 -6.55
CA LYS A 434 16.10 -29.27 -6.35
C LYS A 434 17.24 -29.19 -7.35
N PRO A 435 18.51 -29.38 -6.93
CA PRO A 435 19.68 -29.36 -7.83
C PRO A 435 19.55 -30.37 -9.00
N GLU A 436 18.76 -31.43 -8.83
CA GLU A 436 18.52 -32.48 -9.83
C GLU A 436 17.58 -32.03 -10.98
N GLU A 437 16.83 -30.93 -10.81
CA GLU A 437 15.95 -30.38 -11.87
C GLU A 437 16.68 -29.48 -12.86
N ILE A 438 17.94 -29.13 -12.57
CA ILE A 438 18.79 -28.40 -13.53
C ILE A 438 19.42 -29.46 -14.43
N ASP A 439 18.86 -29.65 -15.62
CA ASP A 439 19.41 -30.56 -16.62
C ASP A 439 20.86 -30.14 -16.97
N PRO A 440 21.87 -30.98 -16.63
CA PRO A 440 23.26 -30.64 -16.94
C PRO A 440 23.57 -30.49 -18.43
N SER A 441 22.66 -30.97 -19.30
CA SER A 441 22.79 -30.85 -20.75
C SER A 441 22.56 -29.43 -21.25
N MET A 442 21.86 -28.57 -20.48
CA MET A 442 21.64 -27.15 -20.77
C MET A 442 22.88 -26.28 -20.47
N LEU A 443 23.91 -26.82 -19.81
CA LEU A 443 25.14 -26.14 -19.43
C LEU A 443 26.31 -26.46 -20.40
N LYS A 444 26.06 -27.18 -21.49
CA LYS A 444 27.02 -27.44 -22.58
C LYS A 444 26.61 -26.63 -23.85
#